data_0b663f480c30e1233ea2c92d9f96d2c8
#
_entry.id   0b663f480c30e1233ea2c92d9f96d2c8
#
_cell.length_a   1.000
_cell.length_b   1.000
_cell.length_c   1.000
_cell.angle_alpha   90.00
_cell.angle_beta   90.00
_cell.angle_gamma   90.00
#
_symmetry.space_group_name_H-M   'P 1'
#
loop_
_entity.id
_entity.type
_entity.pdbx_description
1 polymer ?
#
loop_
_entity_poly.entity_id
_entity_poly.type
_entity_poly.pdbx_seq_one_letter_code
_entity_poly.pdbx_strand_id
1 'polypeptide(L)'
;MIAKRNLLFILLLTFAIFYSNAQQVIFGTNNFIEYQVGTLPLVISVPHGGNLDPSSIPNRICNNPVYTTDEFTIETALEIKNKLFELTGCYPHLIISHLKRSKLDPNRNLADGACGNSEAETAWNEFHGFITNGRNTANQQNNYKTFFVDLHGHGNPIQRIELGYLLYDSELALSDSTLNTQQYLNYSSIKNLVLNNVNNYTHAELLRGPYSFGTFLANNNFPSVPSQNIPFPGTTSNYFSGGYITANHTCYNIGAPINGLQMELNYNNIRNTPANRTVFALAFTQSIVSYFSTHFNVSLIGCSTLSTINDVLEKKIIIYPNPLVRGDIIHFKLPENIEYEYQILNTLGQIVDAGQLKHNQSIDSSKLFPGVFLIRLSNKNNNDLNIHKIIVQ
;
A
#
# COMPACT_ATOMS: atom_id res chain seq x y z
N MET A 1 -49.58 34.00 48.45
CA MET A 1 -49.69 32.93 47.44
C MET A 1 -48.46 33.05 46.51
N ILE A 2 -47.47 32.17 46.68
CA ILE A 2 -46.21 32.20 45.92
C ILE A 2 -46.31 31.08 44.88
N ALA A 3 -46.39 31.46 43.61
CA ALA A 3 -46.41 30.51 42.50
C ALA A 3 -45.01 29.91 42.26
N LYS A 4 -44.88 28.60 42.47
CA LYS A 4 -43.67 27.84 42.09
C LYS A 4 -43.65 27.66 40.56
N ARG A 5 -42.65 28.29 39.90
CA ARG A 5 -42.30 28.05 38.49
C ARG A 5 -41.42 26.80 38.43
N ASN A 6 -41.96 25.69 37.94
CA ASN A 6 -41.19 24.50 37.61
C ASN A 6 -40.42 24.76 36.32
N LEU A 7 -39.09 24.82 36.42
CA LEU A 7 -38.16 24.90 35.31
C LEU A 7 -37.91 23.48 34.81
N LEU A 8 -38.51 23.12 33.69
CA LEU A 8 -38.29 21.84 33.03
C LEU A 8 -36.98 21.90 32.24
N PHE A 9 -35.93 21.29 32.77
CA PHE A 9 -34.65 21.12 32.03
C PHE A 9 -34.84 19.99 31.02
N ILE A 10 -34.99 20.34 29.74
CA ILE A 10 -34.91 19.38 28.62
C ILE A 10 -33.46 19.14 28.34
N LEU A 11 -32.94 17.99 28.78
CA LEU A 11 -31.62 17.49 28.45
C LEU A 11 -31.64 16.99 26.99
N LEU A 12 -31.19 17.81 26.03
CA LEU A 12 -30.96 17.39 24.65
C LEU A 12 -29.71 16.50 24.62
N LEU A 13 -29.93 15.18 24.70
CA LEU A 13 -28.88 14.22 24.37
C LEU A 13 -28.65 14.28 22.85
N THR A 14 -27.65 15.03 22.40
CA THR A 14 -27.13 14.91 21.04
C THR A 14 -26.37 13.59 20.93
N PHE A 15 -27.04 12.56 20.46
CA PHE A 15 -26.37 11.36 19.97
C PHE A 15 -25.54 11.76 18.74
N ALA A 16 -24.24 11.94 18.93
CA ALA A 16 -23.30 11.95 17.82
C ALA A 16 -23.32 10.52 17.24
N ILE A 17 -24.03 10.33 16.15
CA ILE A 17 -23.99 9.09 15.37
C ILE A 17 -22.61 9.06 14.71
N PHE A 18 -21.66 8.39 15.34
CA PHE A 18 -20.43 8.01 14.68
C PHE A 18 -20.81 6.96 13.64
N TYR A 19 -20.92 7.36 12.37
CA TYR A 19 -20.91 6.41 11.27
C TYR A 19 -19.53 5.73 11.27
N SER A 20 -19.43 4.60 11.97
CA SER A 20 -18.36 3.66 11.71
C SER A 20 -18.64 3.08 10.32
N ASN A 21 -17.99 3.62 9.30
CA ASN A 21 -17.97 3.00 7.98
C ASN A 21 -17.17 1.70 8.08
N ALA A 22 -17.83 0.63 8.55
CA ALA A 22 -17.25 -0.69 8.49
C ALA A 22 -16.94 -1.00 7.02
N GLN A 23 -15.74 -1.46 6.73
CA GLN A 23 -15.36 -1.88 5.39
C GLN A 23 -16.35 -2.95 4.89
N GLN A 24 -16.91 -2.73 3.71
CA GLN A 24 -17.78 -3.73 3.08
C GLN A 24 -16.95 -4.96 2.69
N VAL A 25 -17.46 -6.14 3.07
CA VAL A 25 -16.86 -7.43 2.71
C VAL A 25 -17.88 -8.23 1.90
N ILE A 26 -17.45 -8.74 0.75
CA ILE A 26 -18.24 -9.56 -0.18
C ILE A 26 -17.60 -10.94 -0.25
N PHE A 27 -18.38 -11.97 -0.07
CA PHE A 27 -17.92 -13.34 -0.21
C PHE A 27 -18.46 -13.96 -1.50
N GLY A 28 -17.64 -14.73 -2.16
CA GLY A 28 -18.02 -15.61 -3.24
C GLY A 28 -18.74 -16.88 -2.74
N THR A 29 -19.06 -17.76 -3.66
CA THR A 29 -19.73 -19.04 -3.38
C THR A 29 -18.94 -19.84 -2.33
N ASN A 30 -19.64 -20.39 -1.35
CA ASN A 30 -19.08 -21.15 -0.23
C ASN A 30 -17.99 -20.40 0.59
N ASN A 31 -17.93 -19.08 0.48
CA ASN A 31 -16.91 -18.23 1.08
C ASN A 31 -15.46 -18.61 0.68
N PHE A 32 -15.29 -19.18 -0.51
CA PHE A 32 -13.98 -19.55 -1.01
C PHE A 32 -13.13 -18.34 -1.40
N ILE A 33 -13.79 -17.31 -1.87
CA ILE A 33 -13.15 -16.03 -2.25
C ILE A 33 -13.76 -14.91 -1.43
N GLU A 34 -12.91 -14.01 -0.98
CA GLU A 34 -13.31 -12.82 -0.22
C GLU A 34 -12.84 -11.56 -0.95
N TYR A 35 -13.72 -10.56 -1.00
CA TYR A 35 -13.38 -9.23 -1.47
C TYR A 35 -13.74 -8.19 -0.39
N GLN A 36 -12.73 -7.53 0.14
CA GLN A 36 -12.86 -6.40 1.04
C GLN A 36 -12.78 -5.11 0.21
N VAL A 37 -13.90 -4.40 0.13
CA VAL A 37 -14.02 -3.20 -0.71
C VAL A 37 -13.25 -2.05 -0.08
N GLY A 38 -12.38 -1.42 -0.87
CA GLY A 38 -11.57 -0.28 -0.46
C GLY A 38 -11.99 1.03 -1.10
N THR A 39 -11.27 2.08 -0.73
CA THR A 39 -11.39 3.43 -1.33
C THR A 39 -10.02 3.98 -1.76
N LEU A 40 -8.92 3.33 -1.38
CA LEU A 40 -7.59 3.68 -1.87
C LEU A 40 -7.44 3.28 -3.35
N PRO A 41 -6.63 4.01 -4.13
CA PRO A 41 -6.25 3.62 -5.49
C PRO A 41 -5.27 2.42 -5.51
N LEU A 42 -5.42 1.50 -4.59
CA LEU A 42 -4.59 0.33 -4.40
C LEU A 42 -5.44 -0.93 -4.34
N VAL A 43 -5.11 -1.89 -5.20
CA VAL A 43 -5.74 -3.21 -5.22
C VAL A 43 -4.68 -4.26 -4.90
N ILE A 44 -4.97 -5.11 -3.93
CA ILE A 44 -4.08 -6.20 -3.50
C ILE A 44 -4.82 -7.53 -3.70
N SER A 45 -4.20 -8.49 -4.39
CA SER A 45 -4.67 -9.87 -4.50
C SER A 45 -3.78 -10.83 -3.73
N VAL A 46 -4.38 -11.87 -3.14
CA VAL A 46 -3.68 -12.90 -2.34
C VAL A 46 -4.18 -14.28 -2.79
N PRO A 47 -3.56 -14.88 -3.83
CA PRO A 47 -4.08 -16.10 -4.44
C PRO A 47 -3.76 -17.39 -3.70
N HIS A 48 -2.67 -17.46 -2.92
CA HIS A 48 -2.07 -18.73 -2.49
C HIS A 48 -1.91 -18.90 -0.97
N GLY A 49 -2.49 -17.98 -0.17
CA GLY A 49 -2.39 -18.05 1.31
C GLY A 49 -3.45 -18.92 1.98
N GLY A 50 -4.43 -19.40 1.23
CA GLY A 50 -5.60 -20.10 1.78
C GLY A 50 -5.31 -21.53 2.28
N ASN A 51 -6.13 -21.96 3.27
CA ASN A 51 -6.02 -23.28 3.90
C ASN A 51 -7.31 -24.10 3.83
N LEU A 52 -8.38 -23.60 3.18
CA LEU A 52 -9.60 -24.38 3.02
C LEU A 52 -9.38 -25.57 2.08
N ASP A 53 -9.80 -26.75 2.56
CA ASP A 53 -9.59 -28.04 1.92
C ASP A 53 -10.92 -28.80 1.75
N PRO A 54 -11.88 -28.26 1.00
CA PRO A 54 -13.19 -28.88 0.83
C PRO A 54 -13.08 -30.22 0.09
N SER A 55 -13.79 -31.24 0.57
CA SER A 55 -13.81 -32.57 -0.07
C SER A 55 -14.51 -32.57 -1.43
N SER A 56 -15.37 -31.60 -1.71
CA SER A 56 -16.06 -31.42 -2.99
C SER A 56 -15.13 -31.00 -4.12
N ILE A 57 -14.00 -30.39 -3.82
CA ILE A 57 -12.98 -30.04 -4.81
C ILE A 57 -11.80 -31.00 -4.68
N PRO A 58 -11.54 -31.87 -5.69
CA PRO A 58 -10.37 -32.74 -5.67
C PRO A 58 -9.07 -31.93 -5.79
N ASN A 59 -7.96 -32.53 -5.43
CA ASN A 59 -6.66 -31.93 -5.71
C ASN A 59 -6.46 -31.81 -7.24
N ARG A 60 -5.92 -30.69 -7.67
CA ARG A 60 -5.57 -30.44 -9.07
C ARG A 60 -4.51 -31.46 -9.50
N ILE A 61 -4.72 -32.08 -10.66
CA ILE A 61 -3.79 -33.07 -11.24
C ILE A 61 -3.35 -32.69 -12.66
N CYS A 62 -3.87 -31.59 -13.18
CA CYS A 62 -3.59 -31.13 -14.54
C CYS A 62 -2.30 -30.30 -14.60
N ASN A 63 -1.58 -30.45 -15.70
CA ASN A 63 -0.50 -29.59 -16.18
C ASN A 63 0.54 -29.15 -15.12
N ASN A 64 1.24 -30.11 -14.50
CA ASN A 64 2.30 -29.88 -13.50
C ASN A 64 1.84 -28.96 -12.35
N PRO A 65 0.90 -29.38 -11.51
CA PRO A 65 0.35 -28.53 -10.47
C PRO A 65 1.37 -28.25 -9.37
N VAL A 66 1.42 -26.99 -8.92
CA VAL A 66 2.13 -26.58 -7.71
C VAL A 66 1.14 -26.58 -6.55
N TYR A 67 1.49 -27.20 -5.44
CA TYR A 67 0.63 -27.32 -4.24
C TYR A 67 1.09 -26.50 -3.04
N THR A 68 2.32 -25.96 -3.12
CA THR A 68 2.91 -25.20 -2.03
C THR A 68 2.07 -23.96 -1.72
N THR A 69 1.62 -23.84 -0.50
CA THR A 69 0.93 -22.66 0.02
C THR A 69 1.96 -21.58 0.33
N ASP A 70 1.62 -20.35 -0.02
CA ASP A 70 2.39 -19.16 0.36
C ASP A 70 2.01 -18.75 1.78
N GLU A 71 2.54 -19.49 2.77
CA GLU A 71 2.14 -19.39 4.18
C GLU A 71 2.19 -17.95 4.70
N PHE A 72 1.17 -17.57 5.46
CA PHE A 72 1.00 -16.27 6.11
C PHE A 72 0.90 -15.06 5.17
N THR A 73 0.64 -15.23 3.89
CA THR A 73 0.40 -14.09 2.96
C THR A 73 -0.94 -13.42 3.24
N ILE A 74 -1.98 -14.16 3.64
CA ILE A 74 -3.27 -13.58 4.04
C ILE A 74 -3.09 -12.69 5.27
N GLU A 75 -2.46 -13.21 6.32
CA GLU A 75 -2.22 -12.46 7.56
C GLU A 75 -1.35 -11.23 7.31
N THR A 76 -0.37 -11.34 6.40
CA THR A 76 0.47 -10.20 6.00
C THR A 76 -0.35 -9.14 5.26
N ALA A 77 -1.23 -9.54 4.34
CA ALA A 77 -2.11 -8.62 3.62
C ALA A 77 -3.12 -7.91 4.53
N LEU A 78 -3.67 -8.63 5.51
CA LEU A 78 -4.56 -8.04 6.52
C LEU A 78 -3.82 -7.02 7.39
N GLU A 79 -2.57 -7.31 7.75
CA GLU A 79 -1.75 -6.35 8.51
C GLU A 79 -1.39 -5.12 7.67
N ILE A 80 -1.06 -5.29 6.38
CA ILE A 80 -0.87 -4.18 5.43
C ILE A 80 -2.13 -3.33 5.35
N LYS A 81 -3.30 -3.95 5.20
CA LYS A 81 -4.59 -3.25 5.16
C LYS A 81 -4.80 -2.41 6.42
N ASN A 82 -4.54 -2.98 7.60
CA ASN A 82 -4.70 -2.28 8.88
C ASN A 82 -3.74 -1.10 8.99
N LYS A 83 -2.47 -1.26 8.62
CA LYS A 83 -1.48 -0.17 8.64
C LYS A 83 -1.78 0.93 7.63
N LEU A 84 -2.30 0.58 6.46
CA LEU A 84 -2.81 1.57 5.50
C LEU A 84 -3.96 2.37 6.11
N PHE A 85 -4.93 1.71 6.74
CA PHE A 85 -6.04 2.41 7.40
C PHE A 85 -5.56 3.31 8.55
N GLU A 86 -4.65 2.81 9.40
CA GLU A 86 -4.08 3.60 10.50
C GLU A 86 -3.40 4.89 9.99
N LEU A 87 -2.70 4.83 8.86
CA LEU A 87 -1.97 5.98 8.32
C LEU A 87 -2.86 6.89 7.45
N THR A 88 -3.76 6.33 6.65
CA THR A 88 -4.48 7.06 5.60
C THR A 88 -5.94 7.35 5.94
N GLY A 89 -6.53 6.61 6.89
CA GLY A 89 -7.96 6.61 7.16
C GLY A 89 -8.79 5.79 6.16
N CYS A 90 -8.14 5.07 5.22
CA CYS A 90 -8.80 4.35 4.14
C CYS A 90 -8.25 2.96 3.93
N TYR A 91 -9.08 2.08 3.37
CA TYR A 91 -8.71 0.71 3.06
C TYR A 91 -8.33 0.54 1.60
N PRO A 92 -7.35 -0.33 1.29
CA PRO A 92 -7.14 -0.84 -0.07
C PRO A 92 -8.29 -1.78 -0.45
N HIS A 93 -8.47 -2.02 -1.75
CA HIS A 93 -9.24 -3.17 -2.23
C HIS A 93 -8.41 -4.43 -2.00
N LEU A 94 -8.95 -5.42 -1.27
CA LEU A 94 -8.23 -6.65 -0.94
C LEU A 94 -9.04 -7.86 -1.38
N ILE A 95 -8.44 -8.71 -2.21
CA ILE A 95 -9.06 -9.93 -2.75
C ILE A 95 -8.26 -11.14 -2.27
N ILE A 96 -8.92 -12.09 -1.61
CA ILE A 96 -8.31 -13.24 -0.95
C ILE A 96 -8.92 -14.53 -1.47
N SER A 97 -8.08 -15.49 -1.84
CA SER A 97 -8.47 -16.89 -2.00
C SER A 97 -8.22 -17.66 -0.72
N HIS A 98 -9.28 -18.23 -0.14
CA HIS A 98 -9.20 -19.06 1.06
C HIS A 98 -8.90 -20.53 0.75
N LEU A 99 -9.07 -20.96 -0.51
CA LEU A 99 -8.78 -22.33 -0.92
C LEU A 99 -7.29 -22.64 -0.88
N LYS A 100 -6.95 -23.87 -0.46
CA LYS A 100 -5.59 -24.38 -0.63
C LYS A 100 -5.19 -24.34 -2.11
N ARG A 101 -3.93 -24.04 -2.37
CA ARG A 101 -3.38 -24.04 -3.74
C ARG A 101 -3.52 -25.40 -4.45
N SER A 102 -3.63 -26.50 -3.69
CA SER A 102 -3.95 -27.81 -4.26
C SER A 102 -5.36 -27.92 -4.83
N LYS A 103 -6.30 -27.06 -4.41
CA LYS A 103 -7.69 -27.03 -4.86
C LYS A 103 -7.92 -26.02 -5.97
N LEU A 104 -7.29 -24.86 -5.87
CA LEU A 104 -7.38 -23.76 -6.82
C LEU A 104 -6.05 -23.02 -6.94
N ASP A 105 -5.61 -22.75 -8.15
CA ASP A 105 -4.48 -21.84 -8.41
C ASP A 105 -4.93 -20.68 -9.30
N PRO A 106 -5.36 -19.56 -8.72
CA PRO A 106 -5.81 -18.42 -9.51
C PRO A 106 -4.68 -17.78 -10.36
N ASN A 107 -3.40 -18.04 -10.02
CA ASN A 107 -2.27 -17.55 -10.81
C ASN A 107 -1.92 -18.43 -12.02
N ARG A 108 -2.95 -19.15 -12.54
CA ARG A 108 -2.92 -19.91 -13.79
C ARG A 108 -4.19 -19.62 -14.59
N ASN A 109 -4.20 -19.97 -15.87
CA ASN A 109 -5.43 -19.92 -16.65
C ASN A 109 -6.50 -20.87 -16.05
N LEU A 110 -7.76 -20.68 -16.40
CA LEU A 110 -8.89 -21.43 -15.85
C LEU A 110 -8.70 -22.94 -15.93
N ALA A 111 -8.24 -23.45 -17.09
CA ALA A 111 -8.09 -24.88 -17.31
C ALA A 111 -7.04 -25.51 -16.37
N ASP A 112 -5.92 -24.82 -16.16
CA ASP A 112 -4.83 -25.29 -15.29
C ASP A 112 -5.05 -24.92 -13.81
N GLY A 113 -5.79 -23.86 -13.56
CA GLY A 113 -6.08 -23.35 -12.20
C GLY A 113 -7.18 -24.12 -11.47
N ALA A 114 -8.21 -24.59 -12.20
CA ALA A 114 -9.37 -25.29 -11.66
C ALA A 114 -9.47 -26.77 -12.09
N CYS A 115 -8.69 -27.19 -13.10
CA CYS A 115 -8.65 -28.57 -13.63
C CYS A 115 -10.04 -29.15 -13.99
N GLY A 116 -10.97 -28.33 -14.48
CA GLY A 116 -12.30 -28.77 -14.90
C GLY A 116 -13.29 -29.09 -13.78
N ASN A 117 -12.95 -28.77 -12.52
CA ASN A 117 -13.89 -28.88 -11.42
C ASN A 117 -14.78 -27.63 -11.35
N SER A 118 -16.10 -27.79 -11.44
CA SER A 118 -17.05 -26.68 -11.57
C SER A 118 -17.06 -25.71 -10.35
N GLU A 119 -16.86 -26.22 -9.13
CA GLU A 119 -16.77 -25.35 -7.94
C GLU A 119 -15.46 -24.53 -7.95
N ALA A 120 -14.35 -25.17 -8.34
CA ALA A 120 -13.07 -24.48 -8.49
C ALA A 120 -13.10 -23.45 -9.64
N GLU A 121 -13.79 -23.76 -10.76
CA GLU A 121 -14.00 -22.81 -11.86
C GLU A 121 -14.84 -21.61 -11.41
N THR A 122 -15.88 -21.84 -10.63
CA THR A 122 -16.68 -20.77 -10.02
C THR A 122 -15.82 -19.88 -9.14
N ALA A 123 -15.03 -20.45 -8.23
CA ALA A 123 -14.13 -19.71 -7.36
C ALA A 123 -13.04 -18.96 -8.16
N TRP A 124 -12.50 -19.55 -9.24
CA TRP A 124 -11.56 -18.88 -10.14
C TRP A 124 -12.19 -17.64 -10.79
N ASN A 125 -13.40 -17.78 -11.33
CA ASN A 125 -14.12 -16.67 -11.96
C ASN A 125 -14.46 -15.57 -10.95
N GLU A 126 -14.86 -15.92 -9.72
CA GLU A 126 -15.13 -14.96 -8.64
C GLU A 126 -13.86 -14.20 -8.24
N PHE A 127 -12.73 -14.89 -8.10
CA PHE A 127 -11.45 -14.26 -7.75
C PHE A 127 -11.04 -13.20 -8.79
N HIS A 128 -11.04 -13.57 -10.07
CA HIS A 128 -10.70 -12.66 -11.16
C HIS A 128 -11.75 -11.57 -11.38
N GLY A 129 -13.03 -11.90 -11.14
CA GLY A 129 -14.14 -10.96 -11.18
C GLY A 129 -14.00 -9.89 -10.07
N PHE A 130 -13.65 -10.29 -8.86
CA PHE A 130 -13.45 -9.35 -7.74
C PHE A 130 -12.22 -8.45 -7.95
N ILE A 131 -11.12 -8.97 -8.51
CA ILE A 131 -9.99 -8.12 -8.90
C ILE A 131 -10.45 -7.08 -9.94
N THR A 132 -11.21 -7.50 -10.93
CA THR A 132 -11.73 -6.61 -11.99
C THR A 132 -12.63 -5.52 -11.38
N ASN A 133 -13.53 -5.89 -10.47
CA ASN A 133 -14.40 -4.94 -9.76
C ASN A 133 -13.58 -3.96 -8.93
N GLY A 134 -12.60 -4.44 -8.14
CA GLY A 134 -11.72 -3.60 -7.34
C GLY A 134 -10.94 -2.59 -8.19
N ARG A 135 -10.35 -3.04 -9.30
CA ARG A 135 -9.62 -2.17 -10.23
C ARG A 135 -10.52 -1.11 -10.89
N ASN A 136 -11.69 -1.50 -11.35
CA ASN A 136 -12.63 -0.59 -11.99
C ASN A 136 -13.11 0.48 -11.00
N THR A 137 -13.45 0.07 -9.77
CA THR A 137 -13.85 0.99 -8.69
C THR A 137 -12.71 1.95 -8.36
N ALA A 138 -11.51 1.43 -8.12
CA ALA A 138 -10.34 2.24 -7.82
C ALA A 138 -10.00 3.24 -8.96
N ASN A 139 -10.06 2.81 -10.22
CA ASN A 139 -9.81 3.67 -11.37
C ASN A 139 -10.85 4.78 -11.51
N GLN A 140 -12.12 4.47 -11.36
CA GLN A 140 -13.19 5.47 -11.47
C GLN A 140 -13.10 6.52 -10.36
N GLN A 141 -12.79 6.10 -9.15
CA GLN A 141 -12.67 6.98 -7.99
C GLN A 141 -11.41 7.85 -8.01
N ASN A 142 -10.34 7.41 -8.69
CA ASN A 142 -9.01 8.03 -8.61
C ASN A 142 -8.44 8.46 -9.97
N ASN A 143 -9.28 8.76 -10.96
CA ASN A 143 -8.86 9.22 -12.29
C ASN A 143 -7.78 8.33 -12.92
N TYR A 144 -7.96 7.00 -12.82
CA TYR A 144 -7.04 5.99 -13.37
C TYR A 144 -5.63 5.98 -12.76
N LYS A 145 -5.43 6.57 -11.60
CA LYS A 145 -4.16 6.53 -10.85
C LYS A 145 -4.14 5.35 -9.88
N THR A 146 -4.35 4.15 -10.39
CA THR A 146 -4.44 2.91 -9.61
C THR A 146 -3.18 2.07 -9.74
N PHE A 147 -2.78 1.43 -8.63
CA PHE A 147 -1.69 0.47 -8.60
C PHE A 147 -2.20 -0.89 -8.10
N PHE A 148 -1.74 -1.96 -8.74
CA PHE A 148 -2.12 -3.34 -8.43
C PHE A 148 -0.91 -4.10 -7.87
N VAL A 149 -1.11 -4.83 -6.78
CA VAL A 149 -0.10 -5.70 -6.16
C VAL A 149 -0.66 -7.12 -6.04
N ASP A 150 -0.05 -8.06 -6.72
CA ASP A 150 -0.33 -9.48 -6.56
C ASP A 150 0.62 -10.05 -5.51
N LEU A 151 0.10 -10.31 -4.30
CA LEU A 151 0.90 -10.63 -3.13
C LEU A 151 1.10 -12.14 -2.99
N HIS A 152 2.34 -12.56 -3.05
CA HIS A 152 2.82 -13.93 -2.96
C HIS A 152 3.87 -14.10 -1.86
N GLY A 153 4.33 -15.34 -1.72
CA GLY A 153 5.41 -15.65 -0.80
C GLY A 153 6.33 -16.74 -1.30
N HIS A 154 7.63 -16.51 -1.17
CA HIS A 154 8.65 -17.48 -1.56
C HIS A 154 9.43 -18.04 -0.38
N GLY A 155 10.05 -19.21 -0.62
CA GLY A 155 11.01 -19.86 0.27
C GLY A 155 12.45 -19.88 -0.27
N ASN A 156 12.80 -18.96 -1.17
CA ASN A 156 14.16 -18.88 -1.73
C ASN A 156 15.20 -18.64 -0.63
N PRO A 157 16.43 -19.18 -0.76
CA PRO A 157 17.50 -18.97 0.21
C PRO A 157 17.88 -17.51 0.42
N ILE A 158 17.81 -16.70 -0.65
CA ILE A 158 18.12 -15.27 -0.59
C ILE A 158 16.92 -14.55 0.02
N GLN A 159 17.15 -13.94 1.19
CA GLN A 159 16.10 -13.24 1.95
C GLN A 159 15.97 -11.81 1.43
N ARG A 160 15.15 -11.63 0.39
CA ARG A 160 14.82 -10.35 -0.21
C ARG A 160 13.42 -10.42 -0.81
N ILE A 161 12.77 -9.29 -0.97
CA ILE A 161 11.50 -9.17 -1.70
C ILE A 161 11.82 -9.23 -3.21
N GLU A 162 11.06 -10.02 -3.97
CA GLU A 162 11.18 -10.08 -5.41
C GLU A 162 9.95 -9.39 -6.05
N LEU A 163 10.20 -8.40 -6.91
CA LEU A 163 9.19 -7.58 -7.55
C LEU A 163 9.12 -7.90 -9.04
N GLY A 164 8.11 -8.69 -9.40
CA GLY A 164 7.90 -9.15 -10.76
C GLY A 164 7.12 -8.16 -11.61
N TYR A 165 7.78 -7.53 -12.55
CA TYR A 165 7.22 -6.58 -13.52
C TYR A 165 6.97 -7.22 -14.89
N LEU A 166 6.89 -8.56 -14.98
CA LEU A 166 6.85 -9.38 -16.19
C LEU A 166 8.14 -9.34 -17.02
N LEU A 167 9.22 -8.84 -16.43
CA LEU A 167 10.56 -8.87 -17.02
C LEU A 167 11.38 -9.95 -16.32
N TYR A 168 12.05 -10.82 -17.12
CA TYR A 168 12.90 -11.88 -16.60
C TYR A 168 14.20 -11.32 -16.01
N ASP A 169 14.90 -12.15 -15.27
CA ASP A 169 16.21 -11.84 -14.69
C ASP A 169 17.23 -11.39 -15.74
N SER A 170 17.27 -12.08 -16.89
CA SER A 170 18.12 -11.75 -18.02
C SER A 170 17.78 -10.39 -18.65
N GLU A 171 16.51 -10.00 -18.65
CA GLU A 171 16.06 -8.69 -19.15
C GLU A 171 16.43 -7.60 -18.15
N LEU A 172 16.22 -7.82 -16.85
CA LEU A 172 16.64 -6.88 -15.81
C LEU A 172 18.15 -6.69 -15.74
N ALA A 173 18.96 -7.64 -16.23
CA ALA A 173 20.42 -7.50 -16.32
C ALA A 173 20.90 -6.58 -17.45
N LEU A 174 20.02 -6.18 -18.37
CA LEU A 174 20.35 -5.28 -19.48
C LEU A 174 20.66 -3.86 -18.99
N SER A 175 21.33 -3.09 -19.87
CA SER A 175 21.61 -1.67 -19.59
C SER A 175 20.33 -0.83 -19.49
N ASP A 176 20.38 0.29 -18.76
CA ASP A 176 19.24 1.21 -18.66
C ASP A 176 18.80 1.73 -20.02
N SER A 177 19.74 2.01 -20.93
CA SER A 177 19.43 2.44 -22.29
C SER A 177 18.65 1.38 -23.07
N THR A 178 18.94 0.09 -22.85
CA THR A 178 18.21 -1.02 -23.49
C THR A 178 16.83 -1.17 -22.85
N LEU A 179 16.72 -1.16 -21.52
CA LEU A 179 15.43 -1.23 -20.80
C LEU A 179 14.49 -0.08 -21.16
N ASN A 180 15.02 1.06 -21.52
CA ASN A 180 14.24 2.24 -21.95
C ASN A 180 13.72 2.16 -23.39
N THR A 181 14.05 1.10 -24.14
CA THR A 181 13.52 0.92 -25.49
C THR A 181 12.05 0.49 -25.47
N GLN A 182 11.32 0.81 -26.53
CA GLN A 182 9.89 0.46 -26.67
C GLN A 182 9.63 -1.05 -26.53
N GLN A 183 10.59 -1.88 -26.91
CA GLN A 183 10.47 -3.33 -26.79
C GLN A 183 10.28 -3.75 -25.33
N TYR A 184 11.19 -3.37 -24.44
CA TYR A 184 11.13 -3.76 -23.01
C TYR A 184 10.04 -3.01 -22.26
N LEU A 185 9.73 -1.79 -22.66
CA LEU A 185 8.57 -1.07 -22.15
C LEU A 185 7.27 -1.86 -22.42
N ASN A 186 7.10 -2.42 -23.62
CA ASN A 186 5.91 -3.19 -23.97
C ASN A 186 5.77 -4.49 -23.16
N TYR A 187 6.87 -5.07 -22.71
CA TYR A 187 6.86 -6.29 -21.88
C TYR A 187 6.53 -6.01 -20.41
N SER A 188 6.57 -4.76 -19.98
CA SER A 188 6.44 -4.41 -18.57
C SER A 188 4.99 -4.19 -18.14
N SER A 189 4.67 -4.66 -16.94
CA SER A 189 3.38 -4.43 -16.27
C SER A 189 3.17 -2.99 -15.77
N ILE A 190 4.19 -2.12 -15.90
CA ILE A 190 4.14 -0.70 -15.53
C ILE A 190 4.34 0.24 -16.74
N LYS A 191 4.15 -0.24 -17.96
CA LYS A 191 4.35 0.58 -19.16
C LYS A 191 3.55 1.88 -19.18
N ASN A 192 2.33 1.87 -18.64
CA ASN A 192 1.52 3.09 -18.59
C ASN A 192 2.04 4.10 -17.56
N LEU A 193 2.70 3.64 -16.48
CA LEU A 193 3.34 4.55 -15.54
C LEU A 193 4.51 5.28 -16.19
N VAL A 194 5.29 4.60 -17.03
CA VAL A 194 6.38 5.26 -17.80
C VAL A 194 5.86 6.43 -18.62
N LEU A 195 4.67 6.28 -19.23
CA LEU A 195 4.06 7.30 -20.08
C LEU A 195 3.38 8.43 -19.28
N ASN A 196 3.00 8.18 -18.02
CA ASN A 196 2.10 9.07 -17.27
C ASN A 196 2.62 9.47 -15.88
N ASN A 197 3.87 9.11 -15.50
CA ASN A 197 4.42 9.58 -14.24
C ASN A 197 4.73 11.09 -14.28
N VAL A 198 4.45 11.75 -13.15
CA VAL A 198 4.50 13.23 -13.11
C VAL A 198 5.90 13.82 -13.16
N ASN A 199 6.93 13.01 -12.96
CA ASN A 199 8.34 13.42 -12.91
C ASN A 199 9.13 13.00 -14.17
N ASN A 200 8.48 12.38 -15.15
CA ASN A 200 9.08 11.91 -16.40
C ASN A 200 10.23 10.91 -16.20
N TYR A 201 10.18 10.08 -15.14
CA TYR A 201 11.14 9.01 -14.96
C TYR A 201 11.06 7.99 -16.09
N THR A 202 12.23 7.55 -16.54
CA THR A 202 12.36 6.50 -17.55
C THR A 202 11.94 5.13 -17.01
N HIS A 203 11.75 4.16 -17.88
CA HIS A 203 11.42 2.79 -17.49
C HIS A 203 12.43 2.18 -16.52
N ALA A 204 13.72 2.32 -16.81
CA ALA A 204 14.79 1.81 -15.93
C ALA A 204 14.77 2.49 -14.54
N GLU A 205 14.52 3.81 -14.49
CA GLU A 205 14.40 4.53 -13.21
C GLU A 205 13.18 4.08 -12.39
N LEU A 206 12.05 3.78 -13.05
CA LEU A 206 10.86 3.25 -12.37
C LEU A 206 11.07 1.82 -11.86
N LEU A 207 11.86 1.00 -12.56
CA LEU A 207 12.18 -0.36 -12.15
C LEU A 207 13.18 -0.40 -11.00
N ARG A 208 14.28 0.38 -11.09
CA ARG A 208 15.46 0.24 -10.22
C ARG A 208 16.15 1.55 -9.86
N GLY A 209 15.58 2.69 -10.16
CA GLY A 209 16.10 4.00 -9.77
C GLY A 209 15.85 4.34 -8.29
N PRO A 210 16.29 5.53 -7.85
CA PRO A 210 16.18 5.96 -6.46
C PRO A 210 14.75 6.08 -5.94
N TYR A 211 13.79 6.22 -6.82
CA TYR A 211 12.37 6.34 -6.51
C TYR A 211 11.54 5.13 -6.96
N SER A 212 12.18 4.02 -7.35
CA SER A 212 11.47 2.78 -7.65
C SER A 212 10.82 2.20 -6.39
N PHE A 213 9.77 1.39 -6.57
CA PHE A 213 9.06 0.79 -5.43
C PHE A 213 9.99 -0.10 -4.59
N GLY A 214 10.87 -0.88 -5.27
CA GLY A 214 11.88 -1.68 -4.57
C GLY A 214 12.88 -0.85 -3.78
N THR A 215 13.23 0.35 -4.26
CA THR A 215 14.13 1.25 -3.51
C THR A 215 13.43 1.86 -2.29
N PHE A 216 12.15 2.21 -2.39
CA PHE A 216 11.39 2.65 -1.22
C PHE A 216 11.31 1.56 -0.13
N LEU A 217 11.08 0.30 -0.52
CA LEU A 217 11.11 -0.84 0.41
C LEU A 217 12.49 -1.05 1.03
N ALA A 218 13.56 -1.01 0.21
CA ALA A 218 14.94 -1.15 0.67
C ALA A 218 15.34 -0.05 1.66
N ASN A 219 14.93 1.19 1.42
CA ASN A 219 15.15 2.31 2.32
C ASN A 219 14.37 2.19 3.65
N ASN A 220 13.32 1.36 3.68
CA ASN A 220 12.60 0.96 4.88
C ASN A 220 13.12 -0.36 5.48
N ASN A 221 14.37 -0.75 5.20
CA ASN A 221 15.07 -1.94 5.69
C ASN A 221 14.55 -3.29 5.16
N PHE A 222 13.87 -3.29 4.01
CA PHE A 222 13.45 -4.51 3.33
C PHE A 222 14.15 -4.64 1.97
N PRO A 223 15.30 -5.33 1.89
CA PRO A 223 16.01 -5.54 0.63
C PRO A 223 15.07 -6.07 -0.45
N SER A 224 15.08 -5.43 -1.61
CA SER A 224 14.15 -5.74 -2.70
C SER A 224 14.87 -5.74 -4.04
N VAL A 225 14.39 -6.57 -4.96
CA VAL A 225 14.90 -6.66 -6.33
C VAL A 225 13.72 -6.62 -7.33
N PRO A 226 13.81 -5.78 -8.39
CA PRO A 226 14.82 -4.76 -8.64
C PRO A 226 14.70 -3.57 -7.69
N SER A 227 15.83 -2.94 -7.38
CA SER A 227 15.97 -1.71 -6.61
C SER A 227 17.29 -1.03 -6.98
N GLN A 228 17.54 0.16 -6.48
CA GLN A 228 18.81 0.85 -6.72
C GLN A 228 20.00 0.04 -6.19
N ASN A 229 19.85 -0.61 -5.02
CA ASN A 229 20.91 -1.40 -4.41
C ASN A 229 21.06 -2.80 -5.01
N ILE A 230 19.98 -3.36 -5.52
CA ILE A 230 19.93 -4.68 -6.16
C ILE A 230 19.19 -4.54 -7.49
N PRO A 231 19.88 -4.06 -8.56
CA PRO A 231 19.20 -3.67 -9.80
C PRO A 231 18.68 -4.85 -10.64
N PHE A 232 19.19 -6.05 -10.41
CA PHE A 232 18.73 -7.29 -11.03
C PHE A 232 19.00 -8.50 -10.12
N PRO A 233 18.29 -9.63 -10.31
CA PRO A 233 18.35 -10.77 -9.37
C PRO A 233 19.68 -11.51 -9.31
N GLY A 234 20.52 -11.38 -10.33
CA GLY A 234 21.68 -12.23 -10.59
C GLY A 234 21.28 -13.40 -11.50
N THR A 235 22.27 -14.02 -12.16
CA THR A 235 22.04 -15.05 -13.18
C THR A 235 21.87 -16.47 -12.62
N THR A 236 22.09 -16.67 -11.33
CA THR A 236 22.07 -17.99 -10.68
C THR A 236 20.97 -18.15 -9.64
N SER A 237 20.15 -17.14 -9.41
CA SER A 237 19.07 -17.17 -8.43
C SER A 237 17.72 -17.38 -9.10
N ASN A 238 16.87 -18.16 -8.48
CA ASN A 238 15.45 -18.16 -8.85
C ASN A 238 14.87 -16.78 -8.64
N TYR A 239 14.12 -16.29 -9.60
CA TYR A 239 13.45 -14.99 -9.55
C TYR A 239 12.04 -15.11 -10.13
N PHE A 240 11.09 -14.53 -9.44
CA PHE A 240 9.68 -14.51 -9.86
C PHE A 240 9.40 -13.22 -10.64
N SER A 241 9.38 -13.34 -11.95
CA SER A 241 9.20 -12.19 -12.86
C SER A 241 7.77 -11.67 -12.93
N GLY A 242 6.80 -12.38 -12.39
CA GLY A 242 5.35 -12.14 -12.49
C GLY A 242 4.64 -13.33 -13.13
N GLY A 243 3.36 -13.49 -12.82
CA GLY A 243 2.54 -14.62 -13.26
C GLY A 243 1.30 -14.22 -14.04
N TYR A 244 0.36 -15.18 -14.14
CA TYR A 244 -0.88 -15.03 -14.87
C TYR A 244 -1.73 -13.84 -14.39
N ILE A 245 -1.86 -13.67 -13.06
CA ILE A 245 -2.63 -12.58 -12.48
C ILE A 245 -2.03 -11.23 -12.88
N THR A 246 -0.73 -11.06 -12.70
CA THR A 246 -0.04 -9.80 -13.07
C THR A 246 -0.20 -9.51 -14.56
N ALA A 247 -0.03 -10.50 -15.44
CA ALA A 247 -0.19 -10.34 -16.88
C ALA A 247 -1.62 -9.93 -17.28
N ASN A 248 -2.65 -10.49 -16.62
CA ASN A 248 -4.05 -10.28 -17.01
C ASN A 248 -4.74 -9.15 -16.24
N HIS A 249 -4.14 -8.65 -15.16
CA HIS A 249 -4.74 -7.60 -14.34
C HIS A 249 -3.96 -6.28 -14.33
N THR A 250 -2.90 -6.15 -15.13
CA THR A 250 -2.17 -4.90 -15.35
C THR A 250 -2.26 -4.43 -16.79
N CYS A 251 -1.64 -3.31 -17.09
CA CYS A 251 -1.60 -2.73 -18.43
C CYS A 251 -0.89 -3.60 -19.48
N TYR A 252 -0.30 -4.73 -19.10
CA TYR A 252 0.36 -5.63 -20.03
C TYR A 252 -0.63 -6.17 -21.08
N ASN A 253 -1.70 -6.84 -20.65
CA ASN A 253 -2.67 -7.45 -21.56
C ASN A 253 -3.92 -6.60 -21.83
N ILE A 254 -4.37 -5.80 -20.88
CA ILE A 254 -5.69 -5.17 -20.97
C ILE A 254 -5.69 -3.76 -21.53
N GLY A 255 -4.56 -3.20 -21.91
CA GLY A 255 -4.52 -1.83 -22.44
C GLY A 255 -5.07 -0.74 -21.48
N ALA A 256 -5.61 -1.15 -20.34
CA ALA A 256 -6.12 -0.23 -19.33
C ALA A 256 -4.96 0.44 -18.57
N PRO A 257 -5.15 1.66 -18.05
CA PRO A 257 -4.08 2.40 -17.37
C PRO A 257 -3.84 1.90 -15.95
N ILE A 258 -3.72 0.57 -15.77
CA ILE A 258 -3.46 -0.06 -14.49
C ILE A 258 -2.05 -0.58 -14.46
N ASN A 259 -1.22 0.02 -13.63
CA ASN A 259 0.14 -0.42 -13.40
C ASN A 259 0.17 -1.34 -12.19
N GLY A 260 1.08 -2.28 -12.16
CA GLY A 260 1.19 -3.17 -11.02
C GLY A 260 2.34 -4.15 -11.12
N LEU A 261 2.45 -5.03 -10.14
CA LEU A 261 3.51 -6.01 -10.05
C LEU A 261 3.06 -7.24 -9.25
N GLN A 262 3.77 -8.34 -9.40
CA GLN A 262 3.79 -9.43 -8.43
C GLN A 262 4.80 -9.12 -7.35
N MET A 263 4.43 -9.33 -6.08
CA MET A 263 5.32 -9.16 -4.94
C MET A 263 5.50 -10.47 -4.22
N GLU A 264 6.70 -11.01 -4.27
CA GLU A 264 7.08 -12.24 -3.61
C GLU A 264 7.84 -11.92 -2.31
N LEU A 265 7.20 -12.20 -1.20
CA LEU A 265 7.76 -11.95 0.12
C LEU A 265 8.56 -13.15 0.61
N ASN A 266 9.76 -12.94 1.12
CA ASN A 266 10.51 -14.00 1.81
C ASN A 266 9.80 -14.42 3.12
N TYR A 267 9.97 -15.69 3.50
CA TYR A 267 9.35 -16.23 4.71
C TYR A 267 9.95 -15.62 5.98
N ASN A 268 11.27 -15.75 6.14
CA ASN A 268 11.97 -15.22 7.31
C ASN A 268 11.96 -13.69 7.33
N ASN A 269 11.82 -13.12 8.53
CA ASN A 269 11.83 -11.68 8.79
C ASN A 269 10.67 -10.86 8.19
N ILE A 270 9.77 -11.49 7.41
CA ILE A 270 8.56 -10.84 6.91
C ILE A 270 7.32 -11.59 7.37
N ARG A 271 7.11 -12.85 6.90
CA ARG A 271 5.84 -13.57 7.07
C ARG A 271 5.78 -14.47 8.31
N ASN A 272 6.92 -14.93 8.79
CA ASN A 272 7.05 -16.01 9.76
C ASN A 272 6.53 -15.71 11.17
N THR A 273 6.42 -14.46 11.59
CA THR A 273 5.86 -14.07 12.91
C THR A 273 4.92 -12.88 12.81
N PRO A 274 3.93 -12.75 13.74
CA PRO A 274 3.07 -11.58 13.80
C PRO A 274 3.87 -10.26 13.88
N ALA A 275 4.91 -10.19 14.71
CA ALA A 275 5.74 -9.01 14.87
C ALA A 275 6.43 -8.61 13.56
N ASN A 276 6.98 -9.59 12.82
CA ASN A 276 7.62 -9.32 11.53
C ASN A 276 6.60 -8.83 10.50
N ARG A 277 5.40 -9.41 10.47
CA ARG A 277 4.31 -8.95 9.59
C ARG A 277 3.92 -7.50 9.87
N THR A 278 3.81 -7.11 11.14
CA THR A 278 3.49 -5.73 11.54
C THR A 278 4.60 -4.75 11.10
N VAL A 279 5.87 -5.11 11.31
CA VAL A 279 7.02 -4.26 10.89
C VAL A 279 7.05 -4.11 9.37
N PHE A 280 6.87 -5.21 8.63
CA PHE A 280 6.81 -5.16 7.18
C PHE A 280 5.60 -4.35 6.68
N ALA A 281 4.42 -4.54 7.25
CA ALA A 281 3.21 -3.82 6.87
C ALA A 281 3.37 -2.31 7.02
N LEU A 282 4.06 -1.84 8.07
CA LEU A 282 4.40 -0.44 8.24
C LEU A 282 5.35 0.05 7.14
N ALA A 283 6.41 -0.72 6.83
CA ALA A 283 7.37 -0.38 5.79
C ALA A 283 6.71 -0.35 4.40
N PHE A 284 5.86 -1.33 4.08
CA PHE A 284 5.05 -1.35 2.86
C PHE A 284 4.17 -0.10 2.77
N THR A 285 3.46 0.23 3.85
CA THR A 285 2.56 1.40 3.90
C THR A 285 3.31 2.70 3.64
N GLN A 286 4.47 2.90 4.28
CA GLN A 286 5.31 4.07 4.05
C GLN A 286 5.84 4.14 2.60
N SER A 287 6.23 2.98 2.06
CA SER A 287 6.75 2.86 0.70
C SER A 287 5.68 3.18 -0.35
N ILE A 288 4.46 2.63 -0.20
CA ILE A 288 3.40 2.84 -1.17
C ILE A 288 2.85 4.28 -1.12
N VAL A 289 2.77 4.88 0.06
CA VAL A 289 2.39 6.30 0.22
C VAL A 289 3.40 7.20 -0.49
N SER A 290 4.70 6.96 -0.30
CA SER A 290 5.78 7.67 -0.98
C SER A 290 5.73 7.47 -2.50
N TYR A 291 5.47 6.24 -2.95
CA TYR A 291 5.36 5.89 -4.36
C TYR A 291 4.21 6.62 -5.06
N PHE A 292 3.03 6.65 -4.44
CA PHE A 292 1.88 7.40 -4.98
C PHE A 292 2.14 8.90 -5.04
N SER A 293 2.70 9.47 -4.00
CA SER A 293 3.07 10.89 -3.97
C SER A 293 4.07 11.22 -5.07
N THR A 294 5.11 10.39 -5.25
CA THR A 294 6.19 10.64 -6.22
C THR A 294 5.72 10.47 -7.67
N HIS A 295 4.99 9.41 -7.99
CA HIS A 295 4.72 9.07 -9.38
C HIS A 295 3.35 9.50 -9.89
N PHE A 296 2.36 9.57 -9.01
CA PHE A 296 0.99 9.94 -9.39
C PHE A 296 0.58 11.33 -8.92
N ASN A 297 1.40 11.99 -8.10
CA ASN A 297 1.03 13.22 -7.38
C ASN A 297 -0.31 13.05 -6.63
N VAL A 298 -0.43 11.95 -5.91
CA VAL A 298 -1.61 11.58 -5.12
C VAL A 298 -1.19 11.41 -3.67
N SER A 299 -1.82 12.17 -2.77
CA SER A 299 -1.73 11.89 -1.34
C SER A 299 -2.72 10.79 -0.98
N LEU A 300 -2.23 9.70 -0.39
CA LEU A 300 -3.10 8.67 0.17
C LEU A 300 -3.58 9.02 1.59
N ILE A 301 -3.07 10.09 2.20
CA ILE A 301 -3.42 10.54 3.55
C ILE A 301 -4.68 11.39 3.48
N GLY A 302 -5.68 11.07 4.31
CA GLY A 302 -6.91 11.88 4.42
C GLY A 302 -7.93 11.60 3.32
N CYS A 303 -8.05 10.38 2.83
CA CYS A 303 -8.96 10.01 1.76
C CYS A 303 -10.46 10.09 2.13
N SER A 304 -10.81 10.51 3.33
CA SER A 304 -12.19 10.77 3.74
C SER A 304 -12.81 12.04 3.12
N THR A 305 -12.06 12.78 2.30
CA THR A 305 -12.54 14.01 1.62
C THR A 305 -12.10 14.06 0.17
N LEU A 306 -12.56 13.12 -0.66
CA LEU A 306 -12.56 13.29 -2.13
C LEU A 306 -13.75 14.16 -2.56
N SER A 307 -13.84 15.37 -2.02
CA SER A 307 -14.62 16.44 -2.62
C SER A 307 -13.67 17.56 -3.06
N THR A 308 -13.50 17.63 -4.40
CA THR A 308 -12.90 18.76 -5.14
C THR A 308 -11.47 19.15 -4.75
N ILE A 309 -10.49 18.40 -5.32
CA ILE A 309 -9.09 18.84 -5.36
C ILE A 309 -8.94 19.98 -6.38
N ASN A 310 -9.35 21.17 -6.02
CA ASN A 310 -8.90 22.38 -6.70
C ASN A 310 -8.30 23.42 -5.76
N ASP A 311 -8.23 23.15 -4.43
CA ASP A 311 -7.73 24.13 -3.45
C ASP A 311 -6.54 23.69 -2.58
N VAL A 312 -5.89 22.54 -2.84
CA VAL A 312 -4.84 22.02 -1.96
C VAL A 312 -3.41 22.29 -2.47
N LEU A 313 -3.24 22.96 -3.62
CA LEU A 313 -1.91 23.17 -4.20
C LEU A 313 -1.08 24.31 -3.55
N GLU A 314 -1.57 25.01 -2.52
CA GLU A 314 -0.82 26.14 -1.93
C GLU A 314 -0.40 26.03 -0.45
N LYS A 315 -0.64 24.92 0.26
CA LYS A 315 -0.35 24.88 1.69
C LYS A 315 0.60 23.76 2.12
N LYS A 316 1.79 23.71 1.53
CA LYS A 316 2.82 22.75 1.98
C LYS A 316 3.50 23.27 3.25
N ILE A 317 3.24 22.61 4.38
CA ILE A 317 4.03 22.82 5.61
C ILE A 317 5.40 22.17 5.39
N ILE A 318 6.48 22.94 5.60
CA ILE A 318 7.86 22.46 5.55
C ILE A 318 8.48 22.67 6.91
N ILE A 319 9.13 21.64 7.45
CA ILE A 319 9.84 21.67 8.73
C ILE A 319 11.32 21.43 8.45
N TYR A 320 12.18 22.34 8.93
CA TYR A 320 13.62 22.25 8.69
C TYR A 320 14.43 22.91 9.82
N PRO A 321 15.71 22.48 10.02
CA PRO A 321 16.39 21.36 9.37
C PRO A 321 15.80 20.02 9.83
N ASN A 322 15.95 18.96 9.00
CA ASN A 322 15.61 17.60 9.37
C ASN A 322 16.51 16.63 8.55
N PRO A 323 17.45 15.90 9.15
CA PRO A 323 17.76 15.86 10.61
C PRO A 323 18.23 17.19 11.20
N LEU A 324 18.09 17.32 12.53
CA LEU A 324 18.58 18.47 13.28
C LEU A 324 19.49 18.01 14.44
N VAL A 325 20.39 18.88 14.88
CA VAL A 325 21.19 18.65 16.09
C VAL A 325 20.41 19.16 17.30
N ARG A 326 20.54 18.47 18.45
CA ARG A 326 19.91 18.91 19.70
C ARG A 326 20.31 20.35 20.05
N GLY A 327 19.30 21.19 20.26
CA GLY A 327 19.49 22.64 20.52
C GLY A 327 19.37 23.51 19.27
N ASP A 328 19.25 22.90 18.07
CA ASP A 328 18.91 23.65 16.87
C ASP A 328 17.49 24.20 16.94
N ILE A 329 17.25 25.26 16.18
CA ILE A 329 15.93 25.83 16.00
C ILE A 329 15.18 25.07 14.91
N ILE A 330 14.01 24.56 15.24
CA ILE A 330 13.09 23.97 14.28
C ILE A 330 12.28 25.08 13.63
N HIS A 331 12.46 25.28 12.34
CA HIS A 331 11.73 26.26 11.55
C HIS A 331 10.54 25.63 10.85
N PHE A 332 9.46 26.40 10.73
CA PHE A 332 8.23 26.00 10.07
C PHE A 332 7.90 27.00 8.96
N LYS A 333 7.82 26.49 7.72
CA LYS A 333 7.20 27.25 6.65
C LYS A 333 5.70 26.89 6.64
N LEU A 334 4.90 27.74 7.23
CA LEU A 334 3.45 27.59 7.37
C LEU A 334 2.74 28.46 6.34
N PRO A 335 1.53 28.10 5.89
CA PRO A 335 0.65 28.98 5.13
C PRO A 335 0.38 30.28 5.89
N GLU A 336 0.24 31.39 5.16
CA GLU A 336 -0.07 32.68 5.76
C GLU A 336 -1.45 32.71 6.40
N ASN A 337 -1.60 33.46 7.48
CA ASN A 337 -2.87 33.70 8.21
C ASN A 337 -3.52 32.46 8.86
N ILE A 338 -2.74 31.41 9.13
CA ILE A 338 -3.23 30.21 9.84
C ILE A 338 -2.44 30.02 11.13
N GLU A 339 -3.16 29.80 12.24
CA GLU A 339 -2.58 29.40 13.50
C GLU A 339 -2.72 27.89 13.69
N TYR A 340 -1.63 27.24 14.13
CA TYR A 340 -1.59 25.82 14.42
C TYR A 340 -1.34 25.57 15.90
N GLU A 341 -1.98 24.55 16.44
CA GLU A 341 -1.52 23.91 17.67
C GLU A 341 -0.53 22.82 17.29
N TYR A 342 0.62 22.76 17.99
CA TYR A 342 1.58 21.69 17.78
C TYR A 342 1.71 20.81 19.01
N GLN A 343 2.04 19.54 18.76
CA GLN A 343 2.46 18.56 19.75
C GLN A 343 3.67 17.81 19.18
N ILE A 344 4.73 17.70 19.97
CA ILE A 344 5.88 16.84 19.65
C ILE A 344 5.73 15.57 20.49
N LEU A 345 5.70 14.43 19.83
CA LEU A 345 5.51 13.12 20.45
C LEU A 345 6.79 12.28 20.27
N ASN A 346 7.14 11.53 21.29
CA ASN A 346 8.16 10.50 21.19
C ASN A 346 7.59 9.23 20.50
N THR A 347 8.43 8.22 20.29
CA THR A 347 8.05 6.95 19.65
C THR A 347 7.04 6.12 20.46
N LEU A 348 6.82 6.45 21.74
CA LEU A 348 5.80 5.83 22.59
C LEU A 348 4.46 6.60 22.57
N GLY A 349 4.37 7.67 21.75
CA GLY A 349 3.17 8.51 21.67
C GLY A 349 3.00 9.50 22.82
N GLN A 350 4.01 9.67 23.68
CA GLN A 350 3.96 10.62 24.78
C GLN A 350 4.31 12.02 24.27
N ILE A 351 3.56 13.03 24.68
CA ILE A 351 3.80 14.43 24.34
C ILE A 351 5.01 14.92 25.13
N VAL A 352 6.07 15.35 24.43
CA VAL A 352 7.31 15.89 25.02
C VAL A 352 7.37 17.42 24.97
N ASP A 353 6.66 18.03 24.02
CA ASP A 353 6.45 19.47 23.94
C ASP A 353 5.13 19.79 23.21
N ALA A 354 4.50 20.91 23.54
CA ALA A 354 3.28 21.35 22.88
C ALA A 354 3.10 22.87 23.02
N GLY A 355 2.41 23.47 22.05
CA GLY A 355 2.13 24.89 22.05
C GLY A 355 1.36 25.36 20.83
N GLN A 356 1.48 26.66 20.55
CA GLN A 356 0.88 27.29 19.37
C GLN A 356 1.96 27.78 18.42
N LEU A 357 1.71 27.68 17.12
CA LEU A 357 2.58 28.16 16.06
C LEU A 357 1.83 29.13 15.15
N LYS A 358 2.41 30.28 14.96
CA LYS A 358 2.00 31.29 13.97
C LYS A 358 2.99 31.33 12.82
N HIS A 359 2.62 31.98 11.74
CA HIS A 359 3.51 32.18 10.59
C HIS A 359 4.87 32.73 11.06
N ASN A 360 5.97 32.10 10.56
CA ASN A 360 7.37 32.42 10.92
C ASN A 360 7.79 32.20 12.38
N GLN A 361 7.04 31.45 13.17
CA GLN A 361 7.51 30.98 14.47
C GLN A 361 8.36 29.73 14.36
N SER A 362 9.20 29.52 15.38
CA SER A 362 10.12 28.39 15.46
C SER A 362 10.10 27.80 16.86
N ILE A 363 10.58 26.56 16.99
CA ILE A 363 10.65 25.83 18.28
C ILE A 363 12.11 25.53 18.59
N ASP A 364 12.53 25.70 19.82
CA ASP A 364 13.83 25.28 20.35
C ASP A 364 13.80 23.76 20.62
N SER A 365 14.72 23.03 20.03
CA SER A 365 14.83 21.56 20.19
C SER A 365 15.65 21.15 21.43
N SER A 366 16.09 22.05 22.28
CA SER A 366 16.94 21.74 23.44
C SER A 366 16.32 20.73 24.42
N LYS A 367 14.98 20.67 24.48
CA LYS A 367 14.22 19.70 25.28
C LYS A 367 14.17 18.30 24.66
N LEU A 368 14.52 18.15 23.38
CA LEU A 368 14.46 16.89 22.68
C LEU A 368 15.79 16.16 22.82
N PHE A 369 15.75 14.88 23.20
CA PHE A 369 16.93 14.02 23.20
C PHE A 369 17.17 13.43 21.81
N PRO A 370 18.41 12.97 21.50
CA PRO A 370 18.65 12.27 20.23
C PRO A 370 17.65 11.14 20.02
N GLY A 371 17.02 11.10 18.83
CA GLY A 371 15.99 10.13 18.51
C GLY A 371 15.00 10.60 17.45
N VAL A 372 13.95 9.81 17.27
CA VAL A 372 12.85 10.08 16.33
C VAL A 372 11.66 10.64 17.08
N PHE A 373 11.09 11.73 16.54
CA PHE A 373 9.88 12.35 17.06
C PHE A 373 8.87 12.58 15.94
N LEU A 374 7.60 12.71 16.33
CA LEU A 374 6.51 13.15 15.45
C LEU A 374 6.05 14.52 15.87
N ILE A 375 6.02 15.46 14.94
CA ILE A 375 5.37 16.77 15.14
C ILE A 375 3.96 16.68 14.55
N ARG A 376 2.98 16.82 15.42
CA ARG A 376 1.56 16.89 15.07
C ARG A 376 1.15 18.36 15.05
N LEU A 377 0.60 18.82 13.93
CA LEU A 377 0.10 20.18 13.74
C LEU A 377 -1.40 20.11 13.47
N SER A 378 -2.20 20.78 14.28
CA SER A 378 -3.65 20.89 14.11
C SER A 378 -4.06 22.33 13.87
N ASN A 379 -4.84 22.56 12.82
CA ASN A 379 -5.42 23.86 12.50
C ASN A 379 -6.73 24.04 13.28
N LYS A 380 -6.83 25.15 14.04
CA LYS A 380 -8.02 25.46 14.84
C LYS A 380 -9.30 25.71 14.03
N ASN A 381 -9.16 26.12 12.76
CA ASN A 381 -10.30 26.60 11.99
C ASN A 381 -11.02 25.50 11.19
N ASN A 382 -10.33 24.40 10.85
CA ASN A 382 -10.88 23.36 9.96
C ASN A 382 -10.56 21.92 10.39
N ASN A 383 -9.99 21.71 11.60
CA ASN A 383 -9.55 20.42 12.11
C ASN A 383 -8.54 19.67 11.22
N ASP A 384 -7.84 20.38 10.32
CA ASP A 384 -6.76 19.76 9.55
C ASP A 384 -5.64 19.31 10.48
N LEU A 385 -5.22 18.06 10.31
CA LEU A 385 -4.17 17.42 11.07
C LEU A 385 -3.00 17.09 10.13
N ASN A 386 -1.83 17.65 10.43
CA ASN A 386 -0.59 17.36 9.72
C ASN A 386 0.40 16.69 10.68
N ILE A 387 1.05 15.62 10.24
CA ILE A 387 2.04 14.89 11.03
C ILE A 387 3.35 14.83 10.25
N HIS A 388 4.44 15.28 10.90
CA HIS A 388 5.77 15.30 10.33
C HIS A 388 6.75 14.54 11.23
N LYS A 389 7.59 13.70 10.66
CA LYS A 389 8.69 13.05 11.36
C LYS A 389 9.89 13.97 11.39
N ILE A 390 10.50 14.12 12.55
CA ILE A 390 11.82 14.77 12.73
C ILE A 390 12.81 13.80 13.37
N ILE A 391 14.08 13.99 13.05
CA ILE A 391 15.20 13.22 13.59
C ILE A 391 16.13 14.19 14.30
N VAL A 392 16.35 13.97 15.60
CA VAL A 392 17.30 14.71 16.42
C VAL A 392 18.56 13.87 16.59
N GLN A 393 19.71 14.46 16.28
CA GLN A 393 21.06 13.86 16.40
C GLN A 393 21.80 14.36 17.63
#